data_ef7d36f9b576c2292a01db5b4517b450
#
_entry.id   ef7d36f9b576c2292a01db5b4517b450
#
_cell.length_a   1.000
_cell.length_b   1.000
_cell.length_c   1.000
_cell.angle_alpha   90.00
_cell.angle_beta   90.00
_cell.angle_gamma   90.00
#
_symmetry.space_group_name_H-M   'P 1'
#
loop_
_entity.id
_entity.type
_entity.pdbx_description
1 polymer ?
#
loop_
_entity_poly.entity_id
_entity_poly.type
_entity_poly.pdbx_seq_one_letter_code
_entity_poly.pdbx_strand_id
1 'polypeptide(L)'
;MSHLVALAAALGPDATLISDSDITASYSRDHAPFAVSAPPFAVLVAKNAQEISKALIFANENKIPVVTRGAGSGLSGGANSDAQSLVISLEKMNQILDLDVANQIARVQAGVINIDLDTAAKEHGLAYLPDPASREWSTLGGNAA
;
A
#
# COMPACT_ATOMS: atom_id res chain seq x y z
N MET A 1 4.27 -2.36 27.55
CA MET A 1 3.97 -3.32 26.45
C MET A 1 4.55 -2.70 25.19
N SER A 2 5.26 -3.44 24.34
CA SER A 2 5.80 -2.84 23.10
C SER A 2 4.65 -2.46 22.14
N HIS A 3 4.85 -1.43 21.32
CA HIS A 3 3.86 -1.01 20.31
C HIS A 3 3.49 -2.19 19.39
N LEU A 4 4.43 -3.05 19.05
CA LEU A 4 4.20 -4.22 18.20
C LEU A 4 3.16 -5.18 18.80
N VAL A 5 3.28 -5.52 20.08
CA VAL A 5 2.35 -6.44 20.76
C VAL A 5 0.96 -5.82 20.88
N ALA A 6 0.89 -4.52 21.20
CA ALA A 6 -0.38 -3.80 21.30
C ALA A 6 -1.06 -3.64 19.93
N LEU A 7 -0.30 -3.35 18.88
CA LEU A 7 -0.80 -3.28 17.51
C LEU A 7 -1.34 -4.64 17.03
N ALA A 8 -0.59 -5.72 17.26
CA ALA A 8 -1.04 -7.07 16.92
C ALA A 8 -2.36 -7.43 17.61
N ALA A 9 -2.52 -7.07 18.89
CA ALA A 9 -3.76 -7.28 19.62
C ALA A 9 -4.94 -6.44 19.06
N ALA A 10 -4.70 -5.20 18.66
CA ALA A 10 -5.70 -4.33 18.06
C ALA A 10 -6.18 -4.81 16.68
N LEU A 11 -5.25 -5.32 15.88
CA LEU A 11 -5.55 -5.82 14.52
C LEU A 11 -6.29 -7.17 14.56
N GLY A 12 -5.92 -8.05 15.50
CA GLY A 12 -6.46 -9.40 15.61
C GLY A 12 -5.59 -10.48 14.93
N PRO A 13 -5.93 -11.76 15.12
CA PRO A 13 -5.07 -12.88 14.74
C PRO A 13 -4.90 -13.09 13.24
N ASP A 14 -5.86 -12.59 12.43
CA ASP A 14 -5.85 -12.78 10.97
C ASP A 14 -5.01 -11.73 10.24
N ALA A 15 -4.56 -10.68 10.93
CA ALA A 15 -3.77 -9.62 10.33
C ALA A 15 -2.34 -10.10 10.03
N THR A 16 -1.83 -9.71 8.87
CA THR A 16 -0.44 -9.99 8.50
C THR A 16 0.45 -8.82 8.93
N LEU A 17 1.08 -8.98 10.10
CA LEU A 17 2.00 -7.99 10.66
C LEU A 17 3.43 -8.55 10.65
N ILE A 18 4.33 -7.86 9.96
CA ILE A 18 5.74 -8.23 9.80
C ILE A 18 6.58 -7.31 10.69
N SER A 19 7.49 -7.88 11.48
CA SER A 19 8.41 -7.12 12.35
C SER A 19 9.85 -7.59 12.29
N ASP A 20 10.14 -8.60 11.45
CA ASP A 20 11.51 -9.02 11.17
C ASP A 20 12.24 -7.90 10.41
N SER A 21 13.37 -7.46 10.93
CA SER A 21 14.12 -6.30 10.39
C SER A 21 14.60 -6.52 8.96
N ASP A 22 14.97 -7.75 8.62
CA ASP A 22 15.49 -8.06 7.28
C ASP A 22 14.37 -8.01 6.23
N ILE A 23 13.16 -8.40 6.64
CA ILE A 23 11.97 -8.31 5.79
C ILE A 23 11.48 -6.87 5.71
N THR A 24 11.36 -6.16 6.84
CA THR A 24 10.85 -4.78 6.86
C THR A 24 11.76 -3.82 6.11
N ALA A 25 13.06 -4.12 6.01
CA ALA A 25 14.00 -3.36 5.19
C ALA A 25 13.57 -3.24 3.72
N SER A 26 12.92 -4.27 3.16
CA SER A 26 12.42 -4.25 1.77
C SER A 26 11.26 -3.28 1.56
N TYR A 27 10.58 -2.88 2.64
CA TYR A 27 9.48 -1.92 2.62
C TYR A 27 9.89 -0.50 3.00
N SER A 28 11.18 -0.27 3.28
CA SER A 28 11.66 0.98 3.88
C SER A 28 11.78 2.15 2.91
N ARG A 29 11.87 1.90 1.60
CA ARG A 29 12.21 2.95 0.61
C ARG A 29 11.48 2.77 -0.71
N ASP A 30 11.31 3.88 -1.42
CA ASP A 30 10.97 3.92 -2.83
C ASP A 30 12.24 4.10 -3.70
N HIS A 31 12.10 4.58 -4.92
CA HIS A 31 13.23 4.83 -5.84
C HIS A 31 13.81 6.24 -5.75
N ALA A 32 13.44 7.04 -4.72
CA ALA A 32 14.01 8.37 -4.52
C ALA A 32 15.52 8.28 -4.19
N PRO A 33 16.42 8.85 -5.01
CA PRO A 33 17.86 8.61 -4.87
C PRO A 33 18.48 9.30 -3.66
N PHE A 34 17.87 10.37 -3.15
CA PHE A 34 18.41 11.20 -2.07
C PHE A 34 17.59 11.19 -0.79
N ALA A 35 16.48 10.47 -0.76
CA ALA A 35 15.61 10.43 0.41
C ALA A 35 16.15 9.44 1.45
N VAL A 36 16.25 9.90 2.69
CA VAL A 36 16.67 9.05 3.83
C VAL A 36 15.56 8.05 4.13
N SER A 37 15.93 6.82 4.44
CA SER A 37 15.01 5.78 4.88
C SER A 37 15.66 4.85 5.89
N ALA A 38 14.84 4.23 6.73
CA ALA A 38 15.23 3.15 7.62
C ALA A 38 14.11 2.11 7.72
N PRO A 39 14.44 0.85 8.06
CA PRO A 39 13.41 -0.18 8.27
C PRO A 39 12.38 0.30 9.31
N PRO A 40 11.06 0.19 9.02
CA PRO A 40 10.02 0.54 9.96
C PRO A 40 10.00 -0.47 11.13
N PHE A 41 9.39 -0.09 12.27
CA PHE A 41 9.25 -1.05 13.37
C PHE A 41 8.29 -2.20 13.04
N ALA A 42 7.36 -1.99 12.10
CA ALA A 42 6.46 -3.03 11.60
C ALA A 42 5.88 -2.65 10.23
N VAL A 43 5.46 -3.68 9.49
CA VAL A 43 4.71 -3.56 8.24
C VAL A 43 3.39 -4.32 8.40
N LEU A 44 2.27 -3.63 8.24
CA LEU A 44 0.97 -4.25 8.06
C LEU A 44 0.75 -4.51 6.57
N VAL A 45 0.61 -5.77 6.16
CA VAL A 45 0.16 -6.14 4.82
C VAL A 45 -1.37 -6.22 4.84
N ALA A 46 -2.01 -5.09 4.55
CA ALA A 46 -3.46 -4.94 4.69
C ALA A 46 -4.23 -5.73 3.62
N LYS A 47 -5.29 -6.43 4.04
CA LYS A 47 -6.18 -7.20 3.18
C LYS A 47 -7.51 -6.50 2.92
N ASN A 48 -7.86 -5.55 3.78
CA ASN A 48 -9.15 -4.85 3.71
C ASN A 48 -9.09 -3.49 4.44
N ALA A 49 -10.11 -2.67 4.22
CA ALA A 49 -10.20 -1.33 4.80
C ALA A 49 -10.35 -1.35 6.34
N GLN A 50 -10.91 -2.42 6.93
CA GLN A 50 -11.08 -2.55 8.37
C GLN A 50 -9.72 -2.70 9.08
N GLU A 51 -8.80 -3.47 8.51
CA GLU A 51 -7.43 -3.58 9.05
C GLU A 51 -6.71 -2.24 9.01
N ILE A 52 -6.84 -1.50 7.89
CA ILE A 52 -6.27 -0.14 7.76
C ILE A 52 -6.86 0.80 8.81
N SER A 53 -8.19 0.80 8.97
CA SER A 53 -8.87 1.65 9.95
C SER A 53 -8.36 1.39 11.38
N LYS A 54 -8.27 0.11 11.78
CA LYS A 54 -7.74 -0.26 13.10
C LYS A 54 -6.28 0.19 13.28
N ALA A 55 -5.45 0.00 12.25
CA ALA A 55 -4.05 0.42 12.29
C ALA A 55 -3.90 1.93 12.42
N LEU A 56 -4.72 2.72 11.69
CA LEU A 56 -4.70 4.18 11.76
C LEU A 56 -5.21 4.72 13.11
N ILE A 57 -6.25 4.12 13.68
CA ILE A 57 -6.74 4.47 15.03
C ILE A 57 -5.61 4.22 16.04
N PHE A 58 -5.02 3.03 16.02
CA PHE A 58 -3.90 2.68 16.90
C PHE A 58 -2.72 3.65 16.75
N ALA A 59 -2.31 3.92 15.51
CA ALA A 59 -1.18 4.80 15.22
C ALA A 59 -1.46 6.24 15.71
N ASN A 60 -2.68 6.75 15.50
CA ASN A 60 -3.06 8.08 15.97
C ASN A 60 -3.05 8.20 17.51
N GLU A 61 -3.59 7.21 18.22
CA GLU A 61 -3.60 7.17 19.69
C GLU A 61 -2.20 7.11 20.29
N ASN A 62 -1.28 6.41 19.62
CA ASN A 62 0.09 6.21 20.07
C ASN A 62 1.11 7.17 19.42
N LYS A 63 0.65 8.14 18.59
CA LYS A 63 1.49 9.12 17.88
C LYS A 63 2.57 8.47 17.00
N ILE A 64 2.22 7.35 16.38
CA ILE A 64 3.12 6.61 15.49
C ILE A 64 2.99 7.17 14.08
N PRO A 65 4.08 7.56 13.40
CA PRO A 65 4.06 7.93 11.99
C PRO A 65 3.61 6.75 11.13
N VAL A 66 2.78 7.03 10.12
CA VAL A 66 2.31 6.00 9.18
C VAL A 66 2.80 6.33 7.78
N VAL A 67 3.35 5.33 7.11
CA VAL A 67 3.74 5.40 5.70
C VAL A 67 2.87 4.42 4.91
N THR A 68 2.08 4.94 3.98
CA THR A 68 1.30 4.10 3.06
C THR A 68 2.17 3.68 1.89
N ARG A 69 2.16 2.39 1.55
CA ARG A 69 2.97 1.83 0.46
C ARG A 69 2.10 1.06 -0.53
N GLY A 70 2.12 1.50 -1.78
CA GLY A 70 1.72 0.68 -2.92
C GLY A 70 2.87 -0.23 -3.36
N ALA A 71 3.35 -0.09 -4.58
CA ALA A 71 4.53 -0.84 -5.07
C ALA A 71 5.89 -0.22 -4.65
N GLY A 72 5.90 1.01 -4.14
CA GLY A 72 7.14 1.74 -3.84
C GLY A 72 7.90 2.20 -5.08
N SER A 73 7.20 2.39 -6.20
CA SER A 73 7.78 2.86 -7.47
C SER A 73 8.01 4.38 -7.54
N GLY A 74 7.67 5.12 -6.49
CA GLY A 74 7.79 6.58 -6.43
C GLY A 74 9.23 7.08 -6.47
N LEU A 75 9.41 8.35 -6.87
CA LEU A 75 10.71 9.00 -7.01
C LEU A 75 10.88 10.19 -6.05
N SER A 76 9.94 10.39 -5.14
CA SER A 76 9.87 11.56 -4.27
C SER A 76 10.04 11.25 -2.77
N GLY A 77 10.26 9.99 -2.41
CA GLY A 77 10.40 9.58 -1.01
C GLY A 77 9.07 9.37 -0.26
N GLY A 78 7.93 9.38 -0.96
CA GLY A 78 6.61 9.26 -0.33
C GLY A 78 6.34 7.90 0.34
N ALA A 79 7.08 6.85 -0.04
CA ALA A 79 7.02 5.54 0.60
C ALA A 79 8.26 5.23 1.47
N ASN A 80 9.06 6.26 1.81
CA ASN A 80 10.20 6.09 2.69
C ASN A 80 9.77 6.12 4.16
N SER A 81 10.20 5.12 4.91
CA SER A 81 9.92 5.00 6.34
C SER A 81 11.14 5.35 7.19
N ASP A 82 10.90 5.49 8.49
CA ASP A 82 11.91 5.52 9.53
C ASP A 82 11.66 4.40 10.57
N ALA A 83 12.58 4.27 11.52
CA ALA A 83 12.52 3.20 12.54
C ALA A 83 11.32 3.33 13.51
N GLN A 84 10.60 4.45 13.53
CA GLN A 84 9.42 4.68 14.37
C GLN A 84 8.11 4.49 13.59
N SER A 85 8.19 4.38 12.28
CA SER A 85 7.04 4.32 11.39
C SER A 85 6.39 2.93 11.38
N LEU A 86 5.06 2.92 11.23
CA LEU A 86 4.29 1.79 10.74
C LEU A 86 4.11 1.93 9.24
N VAL A 87 4.57 0.95 8.47
CA VAL A 87 4.23 0.88 7.04
C VAL A 87 2.93 0.11 6.85
N ILE A 88 2.00 0.65 6.06
CA ILE A 88 0.80 -0.06 5.60
C ILE A 88 0.98 -0.39 4.13
N SER A 89 1.27 -1.66 3.83
CA SER A 89 1.36 -2.18 2.46
C SER A 89 -0.02 -2.55 1.92
N LEU A 90 -0.32 -2.10 0.71
CA LEU A 90 -1.60 -2.34 0.03
C LEU A 90 -1.52 -3.47 -1.02
N GLU A 91 -0.42 -4.21 -1.07
CA GLU A 91 -0.17 -5.24 -2.09
C GLU A 91 -1.21 -6.36 -2.14
N LYS A 92 -1.93 -6.61 -1.03
CA LYS A 92 -3.01 -7.60 -0.95
C LYS A 92 -4.39 -7.00 -1.22
N MET A 93 -4.50 -5.69 -1.38
CA MET A 93 -5.73 -5.00 -1.79
C MET A 93 -5.68 -4.74 -3.30
N ASN A 94 -5.69 -5.80 -4.10
CA ASN A 94 -5.39 -5.80 -5.52
C ASN A 94 -6.56 -6.31 -6.40
N GLN A 95 -7.80 -6.17 -5.93
CA GLN A 95 -8.97 -6.64 -6.68
C GLN A 95 -9.61 -5.51 -7.50
N ILE A 96 -9.96 -5.82 -8.74
CA ILE A 96 -10.93 -5.05 -9.53
C ILE A 96 -12.31 -5.48 -9.04
N LEU A 97 -13.02 -4.58 -8.35
CA LEU A 97 -14.28 -4.87 -7.68
C LEU A 97 -15.48 -4.79 -8.62
N ASP A 98 -15.40 -3.90 -9.61
CA ASP A 98 -16.47 -3.66 -10.57
C ASP A 98 -15.94 -2.93 -11.80
N LEU A 99 -16.48 -3.24 -12.97
CA LEU A 99 -16.18 -2.57 -14.22
C LEU A 99 -17.52 -2.22 -14.92
N ASP A 100 -18.00 -1.01 -14.68
CA ASP A 100 -19.19 -0.47 -15.33
C ASP A 100 -18.81 0.02 -16.73
N VAL A 101 -18.94 -0.88 -17.70
CA VAL A 101 -18.56 -0.62 -19.09
C VAL A 101 -19.44 0.47 -19.72
N ALA A 102 -20.73 0.54 -19.36
CA ALA A 102 -21.67 1.51 -19.93
C ALA A 102 -21.33 2.94 -19.51
N ASN A 103 -20.89 3.14 -18.27
CA ASN A 103 -20.52 4.43 -17.72
C ASN A 103 -18.99 4.67 -17.77
N GLN A 104 -18.20 3.70 -18.22
CA GLN A 104 -16.74 3.76 -18.29
C GLN A 104 -16.10 4.03 -16.90
N ILE A 105 -16.61 3.40 -15.87
CA ILE A 105 -16.17 3.53 -14.48
C ILE A 105 -15.63 2.18 -14.00
N ALA A 106 -14.44 2.20 -13.39
CA ALA A 106 -13.90 1.06 -12.67
C ALA A 106 -13.85 1.34 -11.17
N ARG A 107 -14.31 0.39 -10.36
CA ARG A 107 -14.14 0.40 -8.91
C ARG A 107 -13.09 -0.65 -8.54
N VAL A 108 -11.96 -0.19 -7.98
CA VAL A 108 -10.80 -1.01 -7.73
C VAL A 108 -10.25 -0.80 -6.32
N GLN A 109 -9.52 -1.77 -5.81
CA GLN A 109 -8.71 -1.59 -4.63
C GLN A 109 -7.40 -0.85 -4.97
N ALA A 110 -6.84 -0.13 -4.01
CA ALA A 110 -5.69 0.75 -4.24
C ALA A 110 -4.40 0.03 -4.65
N GLY A 111 -4.27 -1.25 -4.33
CA GLY A 111 -3.13 -2.09 -4.70
C GLY A 111 -3.23 -2.76 -6.07
N VAL A 112 -4.29 -2.52 -6.85
CA VAL A 112 -4.39 -3.01 -8.24
C VAL A 112 -3.27 -2.39 -9.07
N ILE A 113 -2.58 -3.22 -9.85
CA ILE A 113 -1.52 -2.76 -10.73
C ILE A 113 -2.12 -2.03 -11.95
N ASN A 114 -1.46 -0.97 -12.40
CA ASN A 114 -1.95 -0.13 -13.50
C ASN A 114 -2.28 -0.95 -14.76
N ILE A 115 -1.36 -1.81 -15.20
CA ILE A 115 -1.54 -2.62 -16.41
C ILE A 115 -2.67 -3.64 -16.27
N ASP A 116 -2.97 -4.11 -15.05
CA ASP A 116 -4.05 -5.09 -14.83
C ASP A 116 -5.41 -4.47 -15.12
N LEU A 117 -5.62 -3.20 -14.69
CA LEU A 117 -6.85 -2.48 -15.03
C LEU A 117 -6.96 -2.20 -16.54
N ASP A 118 -5.86 -1.80 -17.20
CA ASP A 118 -5.86 -1.57 -18.65
C ASP A 118 -6.16 -2.86 -19.41
N THR A 119 -5.62 -3.99 -18.97
CA THR A 119 -5.88 -5.31 -19.55
C THR A 119 -7.35 -5.68 -19.41
N ALA A 120 -7.92 -5.54 -18.21
CA ALA A 120 -9.34 -5.82 -17.99
C ALA A 120 -10.26 -4.88 -18.81
N ALA A 121 -9.92 -3.60 -18.93
CA ALA A 121 -10.67 -2.64 -19.74
C ALA A 121 -10.66 -3.00 -21.23
N LYS A 122 -9.54 -3.48 -21.76
CA LYS A 122 -9.40 -3.88 -23.18
C LYS A 122 -10.29 -5.04 -23.58
N GLU A 123 -10.63 -5.94 -22.68
CA GLU A 123 -11.59 -7.02 -22.92
C GLU A 123 -12.98 -6.49 -23.30
N HIS A 124 -13.28 -5.25 -22.93
CA HIS A 124 -14.54 -4.55 -23.20
C HIS A 124 -14.41 -3.42 -24.23
N GLY A 125 -13.28 -3.36 -24.96
CA GLY A 125 -13.03 -2.30 -25.96
C GLY A 125 -12.73 -0.92 -25.35
N LEU A 126 -12.42 -0.87 -24.05
CA LEU A 126 -12.01 0.34 -23.33
C LEU A 126 -10.50 0.35 -23.10
N ALA A 127 -9.97 1.45 -22.57
CA ALA A 127 -8.57 1.57 -22.19
C ALA A 127 -8.42 2.41 -20.91
N TYR A 128 -7.48 2.04 -20.05
CA TYR A 128 -7.03 2.89 -18.94
C TYR A 128 -5.80 3.67 -19.40
N LEU A 129 -6.01 4.97 -19.68
CA LEU A 129 -5.02 5.80 -20.39
C LEU A 129 -3.79 6.24 -19.58
N PRO A 130 -3.80 6.41 -18.24
CA PRO A 130 -2.60 6.75 -17.50
C PRO A 130 -1.47 5.74 -17.72
N ASP A 131 -0.34 6.22 -18.29
CA ASP A 131 0.78 5.39 -18.71
C ASP A 131 2.10 5.85 -18.07
N PRO A 132 2.28 5.67 -16.74
CA PRO A 132 3.56 5.96 -16.11
C PRO A 132 4.62 4.95 -16.56
N ALA A 133 5.90 5.33 -16.54
CA ALA A 133 7.01 4.42 -16.87
C ALA A 133 7.01 3.13 -16.02
N SER A 134 6.38 3.19 -14.84
CA SER A 134 6.22 2.06 -13.91
C SER A 134 4.89 1.30 -14.04
N ARG A 135 4.12 1.48 -15.13
CA ARG A 135 2.77 0.89 -15.29
C ARG A 135 2.69 -0.61 -15.04
N GLU A 136 3.77 -1.34 -15.31
CA GLU A 136 3.81 -2.80 -15.14
C GLU A 136 3.88 -3.24 -13.68
N TRP A 137 4.20 -2.34 -12.75
CA TRP A 137 4.27 -2.65 -11.31
C TRP A 137 3.70 -1.57 -10.39
N SER A 138 3.45 -0.34 -10.86
CA SER A 138 2.85 0.70 -10.02
C SER A 138 1.39 0.38 -9.72
N THR A 139 0.96 0.75 -8.51
CA THR A 139 -0.43 0.56 -8.08
C THR A 139 -1.28 1.77 -8.42
N LEU A 140 -2.57 1.55 -8.67
CA LEU A 140 -3.53 2.61 -9.00
C LEU A 140 -3.66 3.63 -7.85
N GLY A 141 -3.64 3.17 -6.59
CA GLY A 141 -3.64 4.07 -5.44
C GLY A 141 -2.38 4.95 -5.39
N GLY A 142 -1.21 4.39 -5.71
CA GLY A 142 0.04 5.14 -5.80
C GLY A 142 0.09 6.11 -6.98
N ASN A 143 -0.58 5.79 -8.09
CA ASN A 143 -0.65 6.67 -9.26
C ASN A 143 -1.61 7.86 -9.04
N ALA A 144 -2.59 7.70 -8.12
CA ALA A 144 -3.57 8.74 -7.79
C ALA A 144 -3.12 9.66 -6.64
N ALA A 145 -2.12 9.26 -5.85
CA ALA A 145 -1.64 9.96 -4.66
C ALA A 145 -0.72 11.16 -4.98
#